data_2d48ebb9a7d61ba60a3e35b9b8353728
#
_entry.id   2d48ebb9a7d61ba60a3e35b9b8353728
#
_cell.length_a   1.000
_cell.length_b   1.000
_cell.length_c   1.000
_cell.angle_alpha   90.00
_cell.angle_beta   90.00
_cell.angle_gamma   90.00
#
_symmetry.space_group_name_H-M   'P 1'
#
loop_
_entity.id
_entity.type
_entity.pdbx_description
1 polymer ?
#
loop_
_entity_poly.entity_id
_entity_poly.type
_entity_poly.pdbx_seq_one_letter_code
_entity_poly.pdbx_strand_id
1 'polypeptide(L)'
;MRKWVYIIIATLLLAAGTLLCVFRWQAWFGMPDEPIWTGDTLTRSFPTFADDSVSGFVSTPNGWQDTISPDTLNILLLGDIHNRLTQADYDSLAVRVPQAEIVAQVGDWLDRGYNYYYQFFLREYTPTALSVLPVINCPGNHEYTKGLDKHIAEQWADWFPQRKNGPVVPGETYYVDFPNLRFIVIDTNPLDRLVYLTRTLTWLREAMYSADGRFVVVMMHHPVLPAGKNRFCPLIYATFRYSLSQADLVISGHDHSYLRRTPFVVLNSAGKLKPQQALYSCDCASTEPVYGQIAIEQSQMTLTVHRLSDGAAIDSLHVTHD
;
A
#
# COMPACT_ATOMS: atom_id res chain seq x y z
N MET A 1 1.52 54.52 15.83
CA MET A 1 0.62 54.33 14.69
C MET A 1 1.17 53.41 13.60
N ARG A 2 2.35 53.65 13.02
CA ARG A 2 2.87 52.83 11.90
C ARG A 2 2.98 51.31 12.19
N LYS A 3 3.42 50.88 13.36
CA LYS A 3 3.56 49.45 13.71
C LYS A 3 2.23 48.70 13.69
N TRP A 4 1.16 49.31 14.18
CA TRP A 4 -0.17 48.70 14.19
C TRP A 4 -0.77 48.55 12.80
N VAL A 5 -0.49 49.49 11.90
CA VAL A 5 -0.92 49.42 10.49
C VAL A 5 -0.27 48.22 9.80
N TYR A 6 1.02 47.96 10.01
CA TYR A 6 1.69 46.80 9.44
C TYR A 6 1.15 45.46 9.99
N ILE A 7 0.85 45.39 11.28
CA ILE A 7 0.24 44.20 11.90
C ILE A 7 -1.14 43.93 11.29
N ILE A 8 -1.98 44.94 11.16
CA ILE A 8 -3.31 44.82 10.55
C ILE A 8 -3.21 44.36 9.09
N ILE A 9 -2.33 44.96 8.31
CA ILE A 9 -2.10 44.57 6.90
C ILE A 9 -1.60 43.12 6.82
N ALA A 10 -0.65 42.71 7.65
CA ALA A 10 -0.15 41.34 7.68
C ALA A 10 -1.23 40.34 8.04
N THR A 11 -2.08 40.66 9.03
CA THR A 11 -3.21 39.82 9.46
C THR A 11 -4.27 39.71 8.36
N LEU A 12 -4.59 40.80 7.67
CA LEU A 12 -5.52 40.80 6.53
C LEU A 12 -4.98 40.01 5.34
N LEU A 13 -3.69 40.10 5.05
CA LEU A 13 -3.05 39.31 3.98
C LEU A 13 -3.00 37.82 4.33
N LEU A 14 -2.75 37.47 5.59
CA LEU A 14 -2.82 36.10 6.07
C LEU A 14 -4.23 35.54 5.98
N ALA A 15 -5.23 36.30 6.41
CA ALA A 15 -6.64 35.93 6.33
C ALA A 15 -7.12 35.79 4.88
N ALA A 16 -6.73 36.72 4.00
CA ALA A 16 -7.03 36.64 2.57
C ALA A 16 -6.33 35.46 1.89
N GLY A 17 -5.07 35.16 2.26
CA GLY A 17 -4.33 34.01 1.79
C GLY A 17 -4.98 32.70 2.25
N THR A 18 -5.43 32.63 3.49
CA THR A 18 -6.14 31.47 4.03
C THR A 18 -7.49 31.29 3.35
N LEU A 19 -8.26 32.37 3.15
CA LEU A 19 -9.51 32.32 2.41
C LEU A 19 -9.29 31.90 0.93
N LEU A 20 -8.29 32.44 0.25
CA LEU A 20 -7.95 32.04 -1.11
C LEU A 20 -7.50 30.58 -1.19
N CYS A 21 -6.78 30.07 -0.20
CA CYS A 21 -6.44 28.66 -0.11
C CYS A 21 -7.69 27.79 0.10
N VAL A 22 -8.61 28.19 0.98
CA VAL A 22 -9.88 27.50 1.23
C VAL A 22 -10.80 27.56 0.01
N PHE A 23 -10.95 28.73 -0.63
CA PHE A 23 -11.77 28.88 -1.85
C PHE A 23 -11.15 28.19 -3.07
N ARG A 24 -9.83 28.24 -3.28
CA ARG A 24 -9.14 27.43 -4.29
C ARG A 24 -9.22 25.96 -3.99
N TRP A 25 -9.15 25.59 -2.71
CA TRP A 25 -9.36 24.22 -2.29
C TRP A 25 -10.77 23.74 -2.65
N GLN A 26 -11.82 24.50 -2.33
CA GLN A 26 -13.21 24.18 -2.72
C GLN A 26 -13.43 24.21 -4.24
N ALA A 27 -12.82 25.17 -4.97
CA ALA A 27 -12.95 25.25 -6.43
C ALA A 27 -12.14 24.20 -7.19
N TRP A 28 -11.02 23.73 -6.61
CA TRP A 28 -10.19 22.67 -7.20
C TRP A 28 -10.60 21.26 -6.74
N PHE A 29 -11.26 21.18 -5.60
CA PHE A 29 -11.73 19.95 -4.96
C PHE A 29 -13.23 19.98 -4.68
N GLY A 30 -13.93 20.99 -5.17
CA GLY A 30 -15.39 20.97 -5.30
C GLY A 30 -15.73 19.73 -6.09
N MET A 31 -16.34 18.77 -5.43
CA MET A 31 -16.75 17.52 -6.04
C MET A 31 -17.66 17.87 -7.21
N PRO A 32 -17.44 17.33 -8.43
CA PRO A 32 -18.56 17.24 -9.34
C PRO A 32 -19.65 16.51 -8.54
N ASP A 33 -20.88 17.02 -8.57
CA ASP A 33 -22.03 16.32 -7.99
C ASP A 33 -21.88 14.86 -8.41
N GLU A 34 -21.68 13.98 -7.43
CA GLU A 34 -21.50 12.55 -7.74
C GLU A 34 -22.74 12.17 -8.54
N PRO A 35 -22.61 11.58 -9.74
CA PRO A 35 -23.75 11.01 -10.38
C PRO A 35 -24.32 10.00 -9.39
N ILE A 36 -25.54 10.29 -8.89
CA ILE A 36 -26.25 9.40 -7.98
C ILE A 36 -26.38 8.08 -8.73
N TRP A 37 -25.45 7.15 -8.42
CA TRP A 37 -25.52 5.80 -8.95
C TRP A 37 -26.68 5.10 -8.21
N THR A 38 -27.76 4.86 -8.94
CA THR A 38 -28.91 4.09 -8.46
C THR A 38 -28.83 2.60 -8.80
N GLY A 39 -27.64 2.12 -9.19
CA GLY A 39 -27.38 0.69 -9.38
C GLY A 39 -27.21 -0.01 -8.04
N ASP A 40 -27.62 -1.29 -7.98
CA ASP A 40 -27.51 -2.15 -6.81
C ASP A 40 -26.14 -1.99 -6.16
N THR A 41 -26.14 -1.69 -4.87
CA THR A 41 -24.96 -1.74 -4.03
C THR A 41 -24.45 -3.18 -4.12
N LEU A 42 -23.43 -3.41 -4.94
CA LEU A 42 -22.76 -4.69 -5.00
C LEU A 42 -22.08 -4.90 -3.64
N THR A 43 -22.76 -5.58 -2.75
CA THR A 43 -22.19 -6.15 -1.53
C THR A 43 -21.27 -7.28 -1.94
N ARG A 44 -20.07 -6.95 -2.40
CA ARG A 44 -19.04 -7.94 -2.72
C ARG A 44 -17.85 -7.70 -1.84
N SER A 45 -17.51 -8.66 -1.04
CA SER A 45 -16.21 -8.73 -0.37
C SER A 45 -15.27 -9.59 -1.21
N PHE A 46 -14.03 -9.15 -1.36
CA PHE A 46 -12.97 -9.95 -1.95
C PHE A 46 -12.40 -10.93 -0.91
N PRO A 47 -11.85 -12.08 -1.32
CA PRO A 47 -11.13 -12.94 -0.39
C PRO A 47 -10.00 -12.18 0.29
N THR A 48 -9.94 -12.24 1.62
CA THR A 48 -8.91 -11.60 2.44
C THR A 48 -8.58 -12.52 3.62
N PHE A 49 -7.66 -12.08 4.48
CA PHE A 49 -7.26 -12.81 5.66
C PHE A 49 -7.98 -12.35 6.94
N ALA A 50 -9.07 -11.62 6.83
CA ALA A 50 -9.86 -11.16 7.99
C ALA A 50 -10.57 -12.31 8.70
N ASP A 51 -11.06 -13.26 7.90
CA ASP A 51 -11.82 -14.43 8.37
C ASP A 51 -10.98 -15.69 8.23
N ASP A 52 -11.12 -16.59 9.20
CA ASP A 52 -10.48 -17.90 9.22
C ASP A 52 -11.07 -18.89 8.20
N SER A 53 -12.13 -18.50 7.50
CA SER A 53 -12.85 -19.31 6.53
C SER A 53 -12.39 -19.17 5.07
N VAL A 54 -11.31 -18.44 4.79
CA VAL A 54 -10.80 -18.29 3.41
C VAL A 54 -10.37 -19.66 2.88
N SER A 55 -10.99 -20.10 1.77
CA SER A 55 -10.71 -21.41 1.18
C SER A 55 -9.25 -21.51 0.75
N GLY A 56 -8.58 -22.58 1.21
CA GLY A 56 -7.16 -22.82 0.95
C GLY A 56 -6.23 -22.51 2.11
N PHE A 57 -6.74 -21.84 3.17
CA PHE A 57 -5.97 -21.55 4.37
C PHE A 57 -6.73 -22.02 5.61
N VAL A 58 -6.04 -22.73 6.48
CA VAL A 58 -6.57 -23.16 7.77
C VAL A 58 -5.96 -22.32 8.87
N SER A 59 -6.78 -21.65 9.67
CA SER A 59 -6.31 -20.95 10.86
C SER A 59 -5.87 -21.98 11.91
N THR A 60 -4.67 -21.80 12.42
CA THR A 60 -4.16 -22.56 13.57
C THR A 60 -3.85 -21.61 14.71
N PRO A 61 -3.65 -22.11 15.95
CA PRO A 61 -3.19 -21.27 17.06
C PRO A 61 -1.87 -20.53 16.78
N ASN A 62 -1.07 -21.02 15.81
CA ASN A 62 0.20 -20.44 15.40
C ASN A 62 0.14 -19.64 14.10
N GLY A 63 -1.08 -19.35 13.59
CA GLY A 63 -1.28 -18.63 12.33
C GLY A 63 -2.00 -19.45 11.26
N TRP A 64 -1.99 -18.96 10.02
CA TRP A 64 -2.60 -19.63 8.89
C TRP A 64 -1.70 -20.75 8.38
N GLN A 65 -2.28 -21.91 8.11
CA GLN A 65 -1.59 -22.98 7.37
C GLN A 65 -2.13 -23.04 5.96
N ASP A 66 -1.22 -23.05 4.98
CA ASP A 66 -1.55 -23.38 3.62
C ASP A 66 -1.94 -24.86 3.51
N THR A 67 -3.06 -25.12 2.88
CA THR A 67 -3.51 -26.49 2.59
C THR A 67 -2.88 -27.04 1.31
N ILE A 68 -2.23 -26.18 0.49
CA ILE A 68 -1.76 -26.55 -0.84
C ILE A 68 -0.29 -26.94 -0.84
N SER A 69 0.56 -26.21 -0.15
CA SER A 69 1.97 -26.58 0.05
C SER A 69 2.56 -25.83 1.24
N PRO A 70 3.03 -26.51 2.29
CA PRO A 70 3.70 -25.84 3.40
C PRO A 70 5.07 -25.26 3.04
N ASP A 71 5.63 -25.63 1.90
CA ASP A 71 7.02 -25.35 1.54
C ASP A 71 7.19 -24.20 0.53
N THR A 72 6.11 -23.78 -0.14
CA THR A 72 6.15 -22.72 -1.16
C THR A 72 5.01 -21.74 -1.00
N LEU A 73 5.27 -20.44 -1.23
CA LEU A 73 4.27 -19.41 -1.24
C LEU A 73 4.62 -18.38 -2.33
N ASN A 74 3.65 -18.07 -3.21
CA ASN A 74 3.83 -17.14 -4.31
C ASN A 74 2.87 -15.96 -4.18
N ILE A 75 3.42 -14.74 -4.10
CA ILE A 75 2.67 -13.50 -3.92
C ILE A 75 2.91 -12.58 -5.12
N LEU A 76 1.85 -12.17 -5.80
CA LEU A 76 1.87 -11.10 -6.79
C LEU A 76 1.80 -9.75 -6.08
N LEU A 77 2.76 -8.86 -6.35
CA LEU A 77 2.82 -7.50 -5.80
C LEU A 77 2.37 -6.48 -6.84
N LEU A 78 1.39 -5.64 -6.47
CA LEU A 78 0.91 -4.51 -7.27
C LEU A 78 0.90 -3.24 -6.40
N GLY A 79 1.07 -2.07 -7.00
CA GLY A 79 1.00 -0.79 -6.29
C GLY A 79 0.80 0.40 -7.22
N ASP A 80 0.24 1.50 -6.71
CA ASP A 80 0.01 2.73 -7.46
C ASP A 80 -0.71 2.49 -8.80
N ILE A 81 -1.83 1.78 -8.78
CA ILE A 81 -2.59 1.43 -10.00
C ILE A 81 -3.45 2.60 -10.49
N HIS A 82 -4.08 3.34 -9.58
CA HIS A 82 -4.90 4.53 -9.88
C HIS A 82 -5.98 4.28 -10.94
N ASN A 83 -6.67 3.15 -10.88
CA ASN A 83 -7.68 2.76 -11.88
C ASN A 83 -7.17 2.75 -13.34
N ARG A 84 -5.91 2.43 -13.58
CA ARG A 84 -5.32 2.47 -14.94
C ARG A 84 -5.11 1.10 -15.56
N LEU A 85 -5.15 0.04 -14.76
CA LEU A 85 -5.14 -1.30 -15.30
C LEU A 85 -6.55 -1.66 -15.79
N THR A 86 -6.61 -2.17 -17.00
CA THR A 86 -7.81 -2.73 -17.61
C THR A 86 -7.94 -4.22 -17.28
N GLN A 87 -9.11 -4.81 -17.56
CA GLN A 87 -9.30 -6.26 -17.45
C GLN A 87 -8.20 -7.02 -18.21
N ALA A 88 -7.86 -6.58 -19.42
CA ALA A 88 -6.83 -7.23 -20.23
C ALA A 88 -5.43 -7.19 -19.58
N ASP A 89 -5.12 -6.13 -18.85
CA ASP A 89 -3.86 -6.04 -18.11
C ASP A 89 -3.84 -7.03 -16.94
N TYR A 90 -4.94 -7.15 -16.19
CA TYR A 90 -5.08 -8.14 -15.10
C TYR A 90 -5.07 -9.58 -15.63
N ASP A 91 -5.74 -9.86 -16.76
CA ASP A 91 -5.69 -11.18 -17.40
C ASP A 91 -4.27 -11.53 -17.87
N SER A 92 -3.55 -10.54 -18.42
CA SER A 92 -2.13 -10.70 -18.77
C SER A 92 -1.25 -11.01 -17.57
N LEU A 93 -1.47 -10.34 -16.43
CA LEU A 93 -0.77 -10.62 -15.18
C LEU A 93 -1.07 -12.05 -14.69
N ALA A 94 -2.33 -12.48 -14.70
CA ALA A 94 -2.71 -13.84 -14.32
C ALA A 94 -2.01 -14.92 -15.17
N VAL A 95 -1.85 -14.66 -16.48
CA VAL A 95 -1.10 -15.57 -17.38
C VAL A 95 0.40 -15.57 -17.09
N ARG A 96 0.97 -14.42 -16.73
CA ARG A 96 2.43 -14.28 -16.46
C ARG A 96 2.85 -14.83 -15.11
N VAL A 97 1.93 -14.83 -14.13
CA VAL A 97 2.18 -15.30 -12.77
C VAL A 97 1.13 -16.35 -12.38
N PRO A 98 1.04 -17.47 -13.12
CA PRO A 98 -0.02 -18.48 -12.92
C PRO A 98 0.09 -19.19 -11.57
N GLN A 99 1.26 -19.13 -10.94
CA GLN A 99 1.51 -19.69 -9.61
C GLN A 99 1.12 -18.74 -8.46
N ALA A 100 0.66 -17.51 -8.75
CA ALA A 100 0.26 -16.60 -7.69
C ALA A 100 -0.88 -17.17 -6.86
N GLU A 101 -0.69 -17.20 -5.54
CA GLU A 101 -1.67 -17.67 -4.55
C GLU A 101 -2.30 -16.50 -3.81
N ILE A 102 -1.63 -15.34 -3.81
CA ILE A 102 -2.02 -14.11 -3.11
C ILE A 102 -1.73 -12.91 -3.99
N VAL A 103 -2.59 -11.91 -3.92
CA VAL A 103 -2.32 -10.56 -4.44
C VAL A 103 -2.03 -9.64 -3.27
N ALA A 104 -0.84 -9.05 -3.20
CA ALA A 104 -0.51 -8.01 -2.24
C ALA A 104 -0.50 -6.64 -2.93
N GLN A 105 -1.26 -5.71 -2.38
CA GLN A 105 -1.49 -4.39 -2.95
C GLN A 105 -0.95 -3.29 -2.03
N VAL A 106 -0.05 -2.46 -2.57
CA VAL A 106 0.79 -1.51 -1.82
C VAL A 106 0.12 -0.13 -1.62
N GLY A 107 -1.16 0.02 -1.93
CA GLY A 107 -1.91 1.27 -1.86
C GLY A 107 -2.08 1.97 -3.21
N ASP A 108 -2.98 2.95 -3.22
CA ASP A 108 -3.38 3.71 -4.41
C ASP A 108 -3.86 2.79 -5.55
N TRP A 109 -4.71 1.82 -5.23
CA TRP A 109 -5.40 1.01 -6.23
C TRP A 109 -6.41 1.86 -6.99
N LEU A 110 -7.10 2.74 -6.25
CA LEU A 110 -8.04 3.71 -6.80
C LEU A 110 -7.32 5.03 -7.13
N ASP A 111 -7.83 5.79 -8.09
CA ASP A 111 -7.36 7.16 -8.30
C ASP A 111 -7.92 8.13 -7.25
N ARG A 112 -9.09 7.80 -6.68
CA ARG A 112 -9.71 8.50 -5.53
C ARG A 112 -10.74 7.59 -4.86
N GLY A 113 -11.01 7.84 -3.57
CA GLY A 113 -12.00 7.11 -2.78
C GLY A 113 -13.46 7.48 -3.09
N TYR A 114 -13.85 7.65 -4.35
CA TYR A 114 -15.22 7.95 -4.77
C TYR A 114 -15.87 6.75 -5.47
N ASN A 115 -17.18 6.61 -5.35
CA ASN A 115 -17.97 5.50 -5.91
C ASN A 115 -17.67 5.20 -7.38
N TYR A 116 -17.48 6.23 -8.21
CA TYR A 116 -17.12 6.06 -9.63
C TYR A 116 -15.86 5.21 -9.81
N TYR A 117 -14.81 5.46 -9.05
CA TYR A 117 -13.54 4.74 -9.14
C TYR A 117 -13.65 3.32 -8.61
N TYR A 118 -14.48 3.11 -7.58
CA TYR A 118 -14.82 1.77 -7.09
C TYR A 118 -15.55 0.95 -8.14
N GLN A 119 -16.52 1.52 -8.84
CA GLN A 119 -17.25 0.84 -9.92
C GLN A 119 -16.33 0.49 -11.09
N PHE A 120 -15.43 1.41 -11.46
CA PHE A 120 -14.42 1.13 -12.48
C PHE A 120 -13.54 -0.05 -12.06
N PHE A 121 -13.02 -0.03 -10.83
CA PHE A 121 -12.21 -1.11 -10.29
C PHE A 121 -12.95 -2.46 -10.34
N LEU A 122 -14.17 -2.51 -9.87
CA LEU A 122 -14.97 -3.74 -9.89
C LEU A 122 -15.15 -4.27 -11.31
N ARG A 123 -15.44 -3.40 -12.27
CA ARG A 123 -15.63 -3.77 -13.66
C ARG A 123 -14.39 -4.38 -14.29
N GLU A 124 -13.22 -3.81 -14.02
CA GLU A 124 -11.97 -4.24 -14.64
C GLU A 124 -11.32 -5.44 -13.89
N TYR A 125 -11.38 -5.44 -12.58
CA TYR A 125 -10.70 -6.47 -11.77
C TYR A 125 -11.55 -7.74 -11.55
N THR A 126 -12.84 -7.58 -11.27
CA THR A 126 -13.72 -8.69 -10.86
C THR A 126 -13.80 -9.84 -11.87
N PRO A 127 -13.85 -9.62 -13.20
CA PRO A 127 -13.94 -10.71 -14.16
C PRO A 127 -12.66 -11.55 -14.29
N THR A 128 -11.55 -11.09 -13.71
CA THR A 128 -10.23 -11.72 -13.91
C THR A 128 -9.97 -12.87 -12.94
N ALA A 129 -9.05 -13.76 -13.30
CA ALA A 129 -8.63 -14.87 -12.45
C ALA A 129 -7.97 -14.40 -11.15
N LEU A 130 -7.42 -13.17 -11.11
CA LEU A 130 -6.80 -12.62 -9.89
C LEU A 130 -7.83 -12.28 -8.82
N SER A 131 -9.10 -12.02 -9.19
CA SER A 131 -10.13 -11.56 -8.25
C SER A 131 -10.60 -12.63 -7.26
N VAL A 132 -10.27 -13.90 -7.52
CA VAL A 132 -10.58 -15.01 -6.61
C VAL A 132 -9.44 -15.33 -5.65
N LEU A 133 -8.26 -14.74 -5.85
CA LEU A 133 -7.14 -14.89 -4.94
C LEU A 133 -7.33 -14.02 -3.70
N PRO A 134 -6.87 -14.49 -2.52
CA PRO A 134 -6.83 -13.66 -1.32
C PRO A 134 -5.99 -12.40 -1.52
N VAL A 135 -6.46 -11.29 -0.96
CA VAL A 135 -5.78 -9.99 -1.04
C VAL A 135 -5.20 -9.60 0.30
N ILE A 136 -3.89 -9.30 0.32
CA ILE A 136 -3.24 -8.53 1.39
C ILE A 136 -3.24 -7.07 0.94
N ASN A 137 -3.99 -6.22 1.63
CA ASN A 137 -4.25 -4.86 1.20
C ASN A 137 -3.65 -3.84 2.15
N CYS A 138 -2.92 -2.87 1.59
CA CYS A 138 -2.44 -1.68 2.28
C CYS A 138 -3.12 -0.45 1.68
N PRO A 139 -3.86 0.36 2.44
CA PRO A 139 -4.46 1.56 1.88
C PRO A 139 -3.41 2.62 1.58
N GLY A 140 -3.47 3.20 0.38
CA GLY A 140 -2.74 4.41 0.03
C GLY A 140 -3.51 5.68 0.41
N ASN A 141 -2.96 6.82 0.05
CA ASN A 141 -3.62 8.10 0.36
C ASN A 141 -4.84 8.38 -0.56
N HIS A 142 -4.98 7.66 -1.66
CA HIS A 142 -6.12 7.78 -2.56
C HIS A 142 -7.34 6.96 -2.13
N GLU A 143 -7.17 5.95 -1.29
CA GLU A 143 -8.27 5.23 -0.62
C GLU A 143 -8.90 6.05 0.52
N TYR A 144 -8.23 7.11 0.98
CA TYR A 144 -8.72 7.98 2.03
C TYR A 144 -9.54 9.15 1.48
N THR A 145 -10.59 9.52 2.22
CA THR A 145 -11.36 10.74 1.94
C THR A 145 -10.48 11.97 2.13
N LYS A 146 -10.71 13.00 1.32
CA LYS A 146 -10.02 14.29 1.48
C LYS A 146 -10.73 15.14 2.53
N GLY A 147 -9.96 15.87 3.32
CA GLY A 147 -10.49 16.81 4.32
C GLY A 147 -9.77 16.72 5.65
N LEU A 148 -10.32 17.41 6.66
CA LEU A 148 -9.78 17.43 8.03
C LEU A 148 -9.97 16.07 8.73
N ASP A 149 -11.07 15.41 8.43
CA ASP A 149 -11.44 14.10 8.98
C ASP A 149 -11.12 13.02 7.95
N LYS A 150 -9.83 12.78 7.71
CA LYS A 150 -9.37 11.70 6.84
C LYS A 150 -9.78 10.36 7.44
N HIS A 151 -10.60 9.62 6.73
CA HIS A 151 -10.97 8.25 7.04
C HIS A 151 -10.95 7.41 5.76
N ILE A 152 -10.69 6.14 5.92
CA ILE A 152 -10.80 5.20 4.80
C ILE A 152 -12.25 5.12 4.36
N ALA A 153 -12.50 5.03 3.05
CA ALA A 153 -13.85 4.89 2.55
C ALA A 153 -14.48 3.59 3.09
N GLU A 154 -15.72 3.66 3.58
CA GLU A 154 -16.42 2.50 4.16
C GLU A 154 -16.45 1.32 3.18
N GLN A 155 -16.73 1.58 1.89
CA GLN A 155 -16.71 0.56 0.85
C GLN A 155 -15.38 -0.18 0.73
N TRP A 156 -14.25 0.49 0.97
CA TRP A 156 -12.95 -0.15 0.95
C TRP A 156 -12.80 -1.16 2.08
N ALA A 157 -13.18 -0.78 3.29
CA ALA A 157 -13.16 -1.66 4.44
C ALA A 157 -14.12 -2.85 4.30
N ASP A 158 -15.29 -2.63 3.66
CA ASP A 158 -16.27 -3.67 3.39
C ASP A 158 -15.79 -4.66 2.31
N TRP A 159 -15.09 -4.16 1.30
CA TRP A 159 -14.60 -5.01 0.20
C TRP A 159 -13.31 -5.75 0.52
N PHE A 160 -12.46 -5.16 1.35
CA PHE A 160 -11.19 -5.72 1.76
C PHE A 160 -11.10 -5.77 3.30
N PRO A 161 -11.97 -6.53 3.98
CA PRO A 161 -11.87 -6.68 5.42
C PRO A 161 -10.54 -7.32 5.79
N GLN A 162 -9.83 -6.74 6.75
CA GLN A 162 -8.52 -7.20 7.15
C GLN A 162 -8.49 -7.65 8.61
N ARG A 163 -7.43 -8.35 9.01
CA ARG A 163 -7.22 -8.74 10.40
C ARG A 163 -7.14 -7.54 11.32
N LYS A 164 -7.63 -7.71 12.55
CA LYS A 164 -7.64 -6.68 13.59
C LYS A 164 -6.66 -7.01 14.72
N ASN A 165 -5.48 -7.51 14.36
CA ASN A 165 -4.39 -7.80 15.29
C ASN A 165 -3.34 -6.69 15.38
N GLY A 166 -3.60 -5.56 14.75
CA GLY A 166 -2.75 -4.38 14.74
C GLY A 166 -2.88 -3.51 16.00
N PRO A 167 -2.19 -2.38 16.04
CA PRO A 167 -2.26 -1.44 17.13
C PRO A 167 -3.62 -0.74 17.17
N VAL A 168 -4.01 -0.23 18.34
CA VAL A 168 -5.24 0.58 18.46
C VAL A 168 -4.97 1.96 17.89
N VAL A 169 -5.05 2.06 16.57
CA VAL A 169 -4.93 3.30 15.78
C VAL A 169 -6.00 3.28 14.67
N PRO A 170 -6.47 4.45 14.18
CA PRO A 170 -7.27 4.48 12.97
C PRO A 170 -6.48 3.90 11.80
N GLY A 171 -7.14 3.09 10.96
CA GLY A 171 -6.56 2.57 9.74
C GLY A 171 -6.38 1.05 9.73
N GLU A 172 -5.81 0.56 8.64
CA GLU A 172 -5.66 -0.86 8.33
C GLU A 172 -4.20 -1.30 8.58
N THR A 173 -3.83 -1.46 9.86
CA THR A 173 -2.51 -1.97 10.28
C THR A 173 -2.69 -3.33 10.93
N TYR A 174 -2.02 -4.37 10.40
CA TYR A 174 -2.16 -5.76 10.82
C TYR A 174 -0.99 -6.61 10.34
N TYR A 175 -0.95 -7.88 10.71
CA TYR A 175 -0.09 -8.88 10.06
C TYR A 175 -0.83 -10.18 9.77
N VAL A 176 -0.30 -10.94 8.80
CA VAL A 176 -0.72 -12.29 8.45
C VAL A 176 0.48 -13.21 8.58
N ASP A 177 0.30 -14.35 9.27
CA ASP A 177 1.31 -15.38 9.40
C ASP A 177 1.07 -16.52 8.43
N PHE A 178 2.11 -16.89 7.72
CA PHE A 178 2.26 -18.11 6.93
C PHE A 178 3.34 -18.99 7.58
N PRO A 179 3.50 -20.23 7.20
CA PRO A 179 4.51 -21.12 7.80
C PRO A 179 5.91 -20.50 7.88
N ASN A 180 6.40 -19.91 6.77
CA ASN A 180 7.75 -19.36 6.68
C ASN A 180 7.77 -17.82 6.50
N LEU A 181 6.63 -17.14 6.60
CA LEU A 181 6.51 -15.71 6.37
C LEU A 181 5.59 -15.04 7.38
N ARG A 182 6.01 -13.92 7.95
CA ARG A 182 5.11 -12.91 8.53
C ARG A 182 5.00 -11.73 7.58
N PHE A 183 3.81 -11.49 7.06
CA PHE A 183 3.51 -10.35 6.21
C PHE A 183 2.85 -9.25 7.04
N ILE A 184 3.56 -8.14 7.26
CA ILE A 184 3.11 -7.01 8.09
C ILE A 184 2.64 -5.90 7.17
N VAL A 185 1.46 -5.36 7.43
CA VAL A 185 0.90 -4.20 6.72
C VAL A 185 0.82 -3.02 7.68
N ILE A 186 1.32 -1.86 7.26
CA ILE A 186 1.26 -0.62 8.02
C ILE A 186 0.50 0.44 7.22
N ASP A 187 -0.67 0.82 7.71
CA ASP A 187 -1.32 2.03 7.21
C ASP A 187 -0.57 3.26 7.68
N THR A 188 0.02 3.97 6.73
CA THR A 188 0.84 5.16 7.01
C THR A 188 0.05 6.46 7.02
N ASN A 189 -1.23 6.44 6.61
CA ASN A 189 -2.03 7.66 6.50
C ASN A 189 -2.29 8.37 7.85
N PRO A 190 -2.55 7.68 8.98
CA PRO A 190 -2.75 8.33 10.27
C PRO A 190 -1.46 8.69 11.01
N LEU A 191 -0.27 8.32 10.51
CA LEU A 191 0.99 8.42 11.25
C LEU A 191 1.60 9.84 11.31
N ASP A 192 0.94 10.84 10.73
CA ASP A 192 1.26 12.26 10.94
C ASP A 192 1.00 12.71 12.39
N ARG A 193 0.25 11.92 13.17
CA ARG A 193 -0.02 12.14 14.59
C ARG A 193 0.95 11.31 15.46
N LEU A 194 1.70 11.98 16.31
CA LEU A 194 2.76 11.37 17.15
C LEU A 194 2.26 10.20 18.01
N VAL A 195 1.03 10.28 18.52
CA VAL A 195 0.44 9.22 19.34
C VAL A 195 0.22 7.92 18.53
N TYR A 196 -0.17 8.03 17.27
CA TYR A 196 -0.36 6.86 16.42
C TYR A 196 0.97 6.31 15.94
N LEU A 197 1.91 7.19 15.61
CA LEU A 197 3.27 6.82 15.28
C LEU A 197 3.92 5.99 16.39
N THR A 198 3.89 6.45 17.64
CA THR A 198 4.51 5.73 18.76
C THR A 198 3.87 4.38 19.02
N ARG A 199 2.54 4.28 18.96
CA ARG A 199 1.81 3.01 19.12
C ARG A 199 2.15 2.01 18.01
N THR A 200 2.17 2.49 16.76
CA THR A 200 2.52 1.64 15.61
C THR A 200 3.96 1.15 15.69
N LEU A 201 4.91 2.00 16.11
CA LEU A 201 6.31 1.59 16.29
C LEU A 201 6.50 0.55 17.39
N THR A 202 5.83 0.71 18.52
CA THR A 202 5.88 -0.27 19.60
C THR A 202 5.34 -1.62 19.12
N TRP A 203 4.16 -1.61 18.55
CA TRP A 203 3.53 -2.81 17.99
C TRP A 203 4.38 -3.46 16.88
N LEU A 204 4.95 -2.66 15.95
CA LEU A 204 5.80 -3.18 14.89
C LEU A 204 7.02 -3.94 15.42
N ARG A 205 7.68 -3.41 16.46
CA ARG A 205 8.82 -4.08 17.09
C ARG A 205 8.41 -5.42 17.71
N GLU A 206 7.28 -5.45 18.39
CA GLU A 206 6.71 -6.68 18.96
C GLU A 206 6.33 -7.67 17.86
N ALA A 207 5.67 -7.21 16.80
CA ALA A 207 5.29 -8.02 15.65
C ALA A 207 6.50 -8.62 14.94
N MET A 208 7.57 -7.86 14.74
CA MET A 208 8.80 -8.34 14.13
C MET A 208 9.54 -9.31 15.04
N TYR A 209 9.67 -8.98 16.33
CA TYR A 209 10.37 -9.84 17.30
C TYR A 209 9.69 -11.21 17.47
N SER A 210 8.35 -11.25 17.46
CA SER A 210 7.57 -12.48 17.59
C SER A 210 7.40 -13.27 16.28
N ALA A 211 8.12 -12.92 15.22
CA ALA A 211 8.03 -13.62 13.93
C ALA A 211 8.62 -15.05 13.97
N ASP A 212 9.40 -15.37 15.00
CA ASP A 212 9.85 -16.74 15.32
C ASP A 212 10.56 -17.44 14.15
N GLY A 213 11.61 -16.80 13.61
CA GLY A 213 12.43 -17.34 12.52
C GLY A 213 11.82 -17.25 11.11
N ARG A 214 10.58 -16.77 10.99
CA ARG A 214 9.96 -16.51 9.67
C ARG A 214 10.62 -15.34 8.98
N PHE A 215 10.57 -15.33 7.64
CA PHE A 215 10.82 -14.09 6.90
C PHE A 215 9.85 -13.01 7.35
N VAL A 216 10.33 -11.77 7.41
CA VAL A 216 9.52 -10.60 7.75
C VAL A 216 9.45 -9.68 6.55
N VAL A 217 8.29 -9.63 5.91
CA VAL A 217 7.97 -8.66 4.86
C VAL A 217 7.07 -7.58 5.44
N VAL A 218 7.47 -6.32 5.29
CA VAL A 218 6.67 -5.17 5.70
C VAL A 218 6.18 -4.40 4.48
N MET A 219 4.89 -4.20 4.36
CA MET A 219 4.26 -3.41 3.31
C MET A 219 3.63 -2.15 3.87
N MET A 220 3.88 -1.02 3.23
CA MET A 220 3.36 0.30 3.60
C MET A 220 3.28 1.19 2.37
N HIS A 221 2.28 2.09 2.29
CA HIS A 221 2.14 2.90 1.09
C HIS A 221 3.23 3.98 0.98
N HIS A 222 3.39 4.85 1.99
CA HIS A 222 4.39 5.92 1.92
C HIS A 222 5.79 5.39 2.23
N PRO A 223 6.78 5.59 1.33
CA PRO A 223 8.12 5.05 1.51
C PRO A 223 8.92 5.77 2.58
N VAL A 224 9.72 5.05 3.34
CA VAL A 224 10.69 5.62 4.29
C VAL A 224 11.99 6.08 3.61
N LEU A 225 12.21 5.67 2.37
CA LEU A 225 13.26 6.17 1.48
C LEU A 225 12.60 6.78 0.24
N PRO A 226 12.09 8.02 0.34
CA PRO A 226 11.38 8.62 -0.78
C PRO A 226 12.35 8.84 -1.96
N ALA A 227 11.90 8.46 -3.14
CA ALA A 227 12.63 8.70 -4.38
C ALA A 227 12.49 10.14 -4.88
N GLY A 228 11.56 10.93 -4.33
CA GLY A 228 11.22 12.25 -4.82
C GLY A 228 10.95 13.31 -3.75
N LYS A 229 10.18 14.33 -4.13
CA LYS A 229 9.85 15.48 -3.27
C LYS A 229 8.75 15.20 -2.24
N ASN A 230 8.04 14.09 -2.37
CA ASN A 230 6.96 13.70 -1.47
C ASN A 230 7.59 13.17 -0.17
N ARG A 231 7.86 14.07 0.75
CA ARG A 231 8.48 13.71 2.04
C ARG A 231 7.39 13.58 3.10
N PHE A 232 7.27 12.40 3.65
CA PHE A 232 6.69 12.21 4.96
C PHE A 232 7.56 12.95 6.01
N CYS A 233 7.05 13.22 7.22
CA CYS A 233 7.83 13.96 8.22
C CYS A 233 9.22 13.32 8.45
N PRO A 234 10.34 14.08 8.38
CA PRO A 234 11.71 13.54 8.52
C PRO A 234 11.93 12.72 9.79
N LEU A 235 11.27 13.10 10.90
CA LEU A 235 11.36 12.37 12.17
C LEU A 235 10.74 10.97 12.06
N ILE A 236 9.60 10.85 11.37
CA ILE A 236 8.94 9.58 11.11
C ILE A 236 9.87 8.69 10.30
N TYR A 237 10.48 9.21 9.24
CA TYR A 237 11.46 8.46 8.44
C TYR A 237 12.62 7.92 9.26
N ALA A 238 13.25 8.77 10.05
CA ALA A 238 14.40 8.36 10.84
C ALA A 238 14.04 7.25 11.83
N THR A 239 12.88 7.36 12.47
CA THR A 239 12.44 6.42 13.50
C THR A 239 11.99 5.09 12.88
N PHE A 240 11.19 5.12 11.83
CA PHE A 240 10.75 3.91 11.13
C PHE A 240 11.90 3.21 10.40
N ARG A 241 12.75 3.97 9.72
CA ARG A 241 13.86 3.41 8.95
C ARG A 241 14.73 2.46 9.77
N TYR A 242 15.08 2.85 11.01
CA TYR A 242 15.88 1.98 11.86
C TYR A 242 15.16 0.68 12.21
N SER A 243 13.89 0.77 12.61
CA SER A 243 13.10 -0.42 12.95
C SER A 243 12.90 -1.31 11.71
N LEU A 244 12.54 -0.73 10.57
CA LEU A 244 12.27 -1.46 9.32
C LEU A 244 13.53 -2.04 8.66
N SER A 245 14.72 -1.52 8.95
CA SER A 245 15.98 -2.12 8.45
C SER A 245 16.27 -3.51 9.02
N GLN A 246 15.50 -3.95 10.00
CA GLN A 246 15.55 -5.30 10.55
C GLN A 246 14.60 -6.29 9.84
N ALA A 247 13.73 -5.81 8.95
CA ALA A 247 12.92 -6.66 8.10
C ALA A 247 13.72 -7.20 6.91
N ASP A 248 13.35 -8.37 6.42
CA ASP A 248 13.97 -8.98 5.24
C ASP A 248 13.64 -8.22 3.97
N LEU A 249 12.41 -7.65 3.91
CA LEU A 249 11.93 -6.85 2.78
C LEU A 249 10.95 -5.79 3.26
N VAL A 250 11.07 -4.57 2.76
CA VAL A 250 10.14 -3.47 3.01
C VAL A 250 9.64 -2.93 1.67
N ILE A 251 8.35 -3.05 1.43
CA ILE A 251 7.71 -2.69 0.16
C ILE A 251 6.86 -1.45 0.36
N SER A 252 6.98 -0.49 -0.55
CA SER A 252 6.19 0.75 -0.55
C SER A 252 5.81 1.18 -1.96
N GLY A 253 4.90 2.15 -2.05
CA GLY A 253 4.42 2.77 -3.29
C GLY A 253 4.62 4.29 -3.30
N HIS A 254 3.59 5.05 -3.70
CA HIS A 254 3.43 6.50 -3.60
C HIS A 254 4.33 7.33 -4.53
N ASP A 255 5.56 6.96 -4.72
CA ASP A 255 6.53 7.74 -5.49
C ASP A 255 6.45 7.53 -7.01
N HIS A 256 5.58 6.63 -7.47
CA HIS A 256 5.34 6.34 -8.90
C HIS A 256 6.61 6.05 -9.70
N SER A 257 7.52 5.30 -9.11
CA SER A 257 8.75 4.81 -9.73
C SER A 257 9.12 3.47 -9.12
N TYR A 258 9.97 2.70 -9.78
CA TYR A 258 10.63 1.56 -9.16
C TYR A 258 11.99 1.99 -8.62
N LEU A 259 12.27 1.62 -7.38
CA LEU A 259 13.56 1.83 -6.75
C LEU A 259 13.81 0.75 -5.71
N ARG A 260 15.01 0.16 -5.71
CA ARG A 260 15.47 -0.72 -4.65
C ARG A 260 16.73 -0.18 -4.00
N ARG A 261 16.73 -0.20 -2.69
CA ARG A 261 17.88 -0.09 -1.81
C ARG A 261 17.66 -1.03 -0.64
N THR A 262 18.23 -2.20 -0.74
CA THR A 262 17.99 -3.32 0.18
C THR A 262 18.01 -2.92 1.65
N PRO A 263 17.01 -3.30 2.47
CA PRO A 263 15.84 -4.13 2.13
C PRO A 263 14.63 -3.35 1.58
N PHE A 264 14.75 -2.07 1.26
CA PHE A 264 13.66 -1.17 0.87
C PHE A 264 13.40 -1.22 -0.64
N VAL A 265 12.14 -1.37 -1.00
CA VAL A 265 11.63 -1.38 -2.37
C VAL A 265 10.47 -0.39 -2.50
N VAL A 266 10.50 0.42 -3.53
CA VAL A 266 9.37 1.24 -3.99
C VAL A 266 8.86 0.66 -5.29
N LEU A 267 7.54 0.42 -5.39
CA LEU A 267 6.91 -0.23 -6.54
C LEU A 267 5.84 0.68 -7.16
N ASN A 268 5.75 0.68 -8.49
CA ASN A 268 4.71 1.40 -9.23
C ASN A 268 4.23 0.57 -10.43
N SER A 269 2.98 0.13 -10.40
CA SER A 269 2.42 -0.71 -11.46
C SER A 269 1.80 0.09 -12.61
N ALA A 270 1.10 1.19 -12.34
CA ALA A 270 0.46 1.98 -13.40
C ALA A 270 0.29 3.46 -13.05
N GLY A 271 0.71 3.91 -11.88
CA GLY A 271 0.66 5.31 -11.48
C GLY A 271 1.39 6.20 -12.48
N LYS A 272 0.94 7.45 -12.62
CA LYS A 272 1.57 8.41 -13.50
C LYS A 272 3.03 8.58 -13.12
N LEU A 273 3.93 8.15 -14.00
CA LEU A 273 5.37 8.25 -13.80
C LEU A 273 5.76 9.69 -13.46
N LYS A 274 6.50 9.85 -12.40
CA LYS A 274 7.09 11.13 -12.00
C LYS A 274 8.58 11.06 -12.34
N PRO A 275 9.15 12.03 -13.09
CA PRO A 275 10.59 12.09 -13.29
C PRO A 275 11.23 12.27 -11.91
N GLN A 276 11.93 11.27 -11.46
CA GLN A 276 12.52 11.25 -10.13
C GLN A 276 14.03 11.27 -10.23
N GLN A 277 14.64 12.15 -9.46
CA GLN A 277 16.05 12.01 -9.13
C GLN A 277 16.10 11.18 -7.85
N ALA A 278 16.69 10.00 -7.91
CA ALA A 278 16.97 9.23 -6.73
C ALA A 278 17.77 10.10 -5.75
N LEU A 279 17.19 10.39 -4.59
CA LEU A 279 17.84 11.21 -3.55
C LEU A 279 18.96 10.42 -2.84
N TYR A 280 19.02 9.12 -3.08
CA TYR A 280 19.95 8.18 -2.47
C TYR A 280 20.58 7.30 -3.56
N SER A 281 21.78 6.79 -3.28
CA SER A 281 22.30 5.68 -4.07
C SER A 281 21.33 4.50 -3.96
N CYS A 282 20.94 3.93 -5.08
CA CYS A 282 20.06 2.77 -5.16
C CYS A 282 20.79 1.60 -5.82
N ASP A 283 20.35 0.39 -5.48
CA ASP A 283 20.89 -0.84 -6.08
C ASP A 283 20.32 -1.01 -7.49
N CYS A 284 19.03 -0.69 -7.66
CA CYS A 284 18.33 -0.72 -8.95
C CYS A 284 17.26 0.36 -8.99
N ALA A 285 16.95 0.90 -10.16
CA ALA A 285 15.86 1.86 -10.38
C ALA A 285 15.31 1.76 -11.80
N SER A 286 13.99 2.03 -11.94
CA SER A 286 13.31 2.14 -13.23
C SER A 286 12.18 3.17 -13.15
N THR A 287 11.91 3.86 -14.24
CA THR A 287 10.72 4.70 -14.42
C THR A 287 9.59 3.96 -15.12
N GLU A 288 9.82 2.74 -15.60
CA GLU A 288 8.78 1.95 -16.26
C GLU A 288 7.81 1.35 -15.22
N PRO A 289 6.54 1.15 -15.59
CA PRO A 289 5.59 0.41 -14.78
C PRO A 289 6.05 -1.02 -14.54
N VAL A 290 5.92 -1.50 -13.30
CA VAL A 290 6.41 -2.81 -12.89
C VAL A 290 5.37 -3.55 -12.03
N TYR A 291 5.51 -4.87 -11.95
CA TYR A 291 4.90 -5.69 -10.91
C TYR A 291 5.99 -6.52 -10.23
N GLY A 292 5.76 -6.91 -9.00
CA GLY A 292 6.67 -7.77 -8.26
C GLY A 292 6.08 -9.16 -8.06
N GLN A 293 6.97 -10.13 -7.85
CA GLN A 293 6.63 -11.48 -7.41
C GLN A 293 7.53 -11.85 -6.25
N ILE A 294 6.93 -12.24 -5.12
CA ILE A 294 7.66 -12.89 -4.02
C ILE A 294 7.41 -14.37 -4.14
N ALA A 295 8.49 -15.14 -4.19
CA ALA A 295 8.45 -16.59 -4.03
C ALA A 295 9.19 -16.96 -2.74
N ILE A 296 8.57 -17.78 -1.89
CA ILE A 296 9.18 -18.29 -0.67
C ILE A 296 9.27 -19.81 -0.82
N GLU A 297 10.45 -20.34 -0.69
CA GLU A 297 10.74 -21.77 -0.76
C GLU A 297 11.63 -22.16 0.41
N GLN A 298 11.06 -22.87 1.39
CA GLN A 298 11.77 -23.28 2.60
C GLN A 298 12.47 -22.10 3.31
N SER A 299 13.79 -22.04 3.29
CA SER A 299 14.63 -21.01 3.91
C SER A 299 15.08 -19.91 2.94
N GLN A 300 14.49 -19.84 1.75
CA GLN A 300 14.80 -18.82 0.74
C GLN A 300 13.56 -18.00 0.37
N MET A 301 13.72 -16.69 0.34
CA MET A 301 12.76 -15.74 -0.23
C MET A 301 13.38 -15.04 -1.42
N THR A 302 12.68 -15.02 -2.55
CA THR A 302 13.09 -14.31 -3.76
C THR A 302 12.05 -13.26 -4.12
N LEU A 303 12.45 -12.01 -4.24
CA LEU A 303 11.67 -10.97 -4.93
C LEU A 303 12.18 -10.88 -6.37
N THR A 304 11.32 -11.05 -7.35
CA THR A 304 11.58 -10.72 -8.75
C THR A 304 10.68 -9.59 -9.19
N VAL A 305 11.25 -8.58 -9.84
CA VAL A 305 10.49 -7.42 -10.35
C VAL A 305 10.51 -7.46 -11.87
N HIS A 306 9.34 -7.35 -12.45
CA HIS A 306 9.12 -7.46 -13.88
C HIS A 306 8.54 -6.17 -14.44
N ARG A 307 8.90 -5.85 -15.66
CA ARG A 307 8.27 -4.79 -16.43
C ARG A 307 6.82 -5.18 -16.76
N LEU A 308 5.88 -4.27 -16.53
CA LEU A 308 4.46 -4.57 -16.77
C LEU A 308 4.14 -4.80 -18.24
N SER A 309 4.82 -4.08 -19.16
CA SER A 309 4.49 -4.12 -20.59
C SER A 309 4.77 -5.47 -21.27
N ASP A 310 5.89 -6.11 -20.93
CA ASP A 310 6.36 -7.33 -21.61
C ASP A 310 6.66 -8.50 -20.67
N GLY A 311 6.63 -8.27 -19.34
CA GLY A 311 6.96 -9.29 -18.33
C GLY A 311 8.44 -9.57 -18.17
N ALA A 312 9.32 -8.80 -18.80
CA ALA A 312 10.76 -8.99 -18.65
C ALA A 312 11.19 -8.70 -17.20
N ALA A 313 11.96 -9.60 -16.61
CA ALA A 313 12.58 -9.39 -15.30
C ALA A 313 13.61 -8.26 -15.40
N ILE A 314 13.50 -7.27 -14.52
CA ILE A 314 14.41 -6.11 -14.47
C ILE A 314 15.26 -6.09 -13.20
N ASP A 315 14.84 -6.79 -12.17
CA ASP A 315 15.58 -6.87 -10.91
C ASP A 315 15.22 -8.15 -10.14
N SER A 316 16.14 -8.58 -9.27
CA SER A 316 15.92 -9.71 -8.37
C SER A 316 16.69 -9.50 -7.06
N LEU A 317 16.06 -9.90 -5.95
CA LEU A 317 16.65 -9.91 -4.61
C LEU A 317 16.43 -11.28 -3.98
N HIS A 318 17.50 -11.88 -3.47
CA HIS A 318 17.45 -13.16 -2.74
C HIS A 318 17.80 -12.93 -1.28
N VAL A 319 17.00 -13.49 -0.39
CA VAL A 319 17.19 -13.48 1.07
C VAL A 319 17.15 -14.92 1.55
N THR A 320 18.10 -15.31 2.40
CA THR A 320 18.16 -16.65 3.01
C THR A 320 18.21 -16.54 4.52
N HIS A 321 17.51 -17.44 5.21
CA HIS A 321 17.67 -17.69 6.62
C HIS A 321 18.45 -19.01 6.82
N ASP A 322 19.49 -18.98 7.67
CA ASP A 322 20.31 -20.16 8.01
C ASP A 322 19.58 -21.08 9.00
#